data_c97be6a7ae7d8e404dbf18e02b420148
#
_entry.id   c97be6a7ae7d8e404dbf18e02b420148
#
_cell.length_a   1.000
_cell.length_b   1.000
_cell.length_c   1.000
_cell.angle_alpha   90.00
_cell.angle_beta   90.00
_cell.angle_gamma   90.00
#
_symmetry.space_group_name_H-M   'P 1'
#
loop_
_entity.id
_entity.type
_entity.pdbx_description
1 polymer ?
#
loop_
_entity_poly.entity_id
_entity_poly.type
_entity_poly.pdbx_seq_one_letter_code
_entity_poly.pdbx_strand_id
1 'polypeptide(L)'
;MKKFLLFLLVLIIALAAATQFLLPSYISSRIEKQLNDSLKPSAQSVNVESQPGFKLLYGEADHVYGSLDNVKLGKLNFATFQYDARQILVNPISLLASQEIDVVSVGNASIDGTVTNSDLAAFLSTQAGSEIKDVNVTIDKDNISLTGQMNVGMVFKGAVKLDGNLELNNNKLLFSPKKF
;
A
#
# COMPACT_ATOMS: atom_id res chain seq x y z
N MET A 1 27.43 -45.17 13.48
CA MET A 1 26.75 -44.15 14.26
C MET A 1 27.29 -42.75 14.01
N LYS A 2 28.62 -42.47 14.15
CA LYS A 2 29.18 -41.10 13.92
C LYS A 2 28.92 -40.52 12.54
N LYS A 3 29.05 -41.33 11.45
CA LYS A 3 28.81 -40.90 10.07
C LYS A 3 27.34 -40.55 9.80
N PHE A 4 26.40 -41.29 10.41
CA PHE A 4 24.97 -41.03 10.32
C PHE A 4 24.59 -39.69 11.05
N LEU A 5 25.19 -39.47 12.21
CA LEU A 5 24.99 -38.26 13.00
C LEU A 5 25.52 -37.00 12.26
N LEU A 6 26.69 -37.17 11.59
CA LEU A 6 27.27 -36.12 10.76
C LEU A 6 26.42 -35.85 9.52
N PHE A 7 25.89 -36.85 8.86
CA PHE A 7 24.97 -36.71 7.72
C PHE A 7 23.68 -35.99 8.17
N LEU A 8 23.11 -36.39 9.32
CA LEU A 8 21.90 -35.74 9.87
C LEU A 8 22.15 -34.26 10.19
N LEU A 9 23.33 -33.94 10.78
CA LEU A 9 23.70 -32.56 11.09
C LEU A 9 23.81 -31.71 9.81
N VAL A 10 24.49 -32.24 8.78
CA VAL A 10 24.60 -31.54 7.48
C VAL A 10 23.25 -31.36 6.83
N LEU A 11 22.37 -32.35 6.91
CA LEU A 11 20.99 -32.22 6.41
C LEU A 11 20.19 -31.13 7.12
N ILE A 12 20.29 -31.06 8.44
CA ILE A 12 19.61 -30.01 9.23
C ILE A 12 20.14 -28.60 8.85
N ILE A 13 21.47 -28.45 8.71
CA ILE A 13 22.08 -27.18 8.29
C ILE A 13 21.62 -26.81 6.88
N ALA A 14 21.59 -27.77 5.95
CA ALA A 14 21.12 -27.54 4.59
C ALA A 14 19.65 -27.12 4.53
N LEU A 15 18.78 -27.76 5.32
CA LEU A 15 17.38 -27.39 5.45
C LEU A 15 17.22 -25.99 6.05
N ALA A 16 17.96 -25.67 7.11
CA ALA A 16 17.93 -24.35 7.73
C ALA A 16 18.39 -23.25 6.74
N ALA A 17 19.46 -23.51 5.97
CA ALA A 17 19.92 -22.60 4.93
C ALA A 17 18.87 -22.45 3.80
N ALA A 18 18.26 -23.55 3.36
CA ALA A 18 17.23 -23.52 2.34
C ALA A 18 16.01 -22.67 2.80
N THR A 19 15.53 -22.85 4.01
CA THR A 19 14.42 -22.05 4.55
C THR A 19 14.76 -20.56 4.67
N GLN A 20 16.03 -20.22 4.96
CA GLN A 20 16.46 -18.84 5.10
C GLN A 20 16.42 -18.07 3.77
N PHE A 21 16.70 -18.71 2.64
CA PHE A 21 16.81 -18.03 1.35
C PHE A 21 15.60 -18.27 0.44
N LEU A 22 15.03 -19.47 0.45
CA LEU A 22 13.96 -19.83 -0.48
C LEU A 22 12.58 -19.37 0.02
N LEU A 23 12.30 -19.45 1.32
CA LEU A 23 11.00 -19.08 1.85
C LEU A 23 10.67 -17.59 1.69
N PRO A 24 11.57 -16.65 2.03
CA PRO A 24 11.27 -15.23 1.82
C PRO A 24 10.91 -14.91 0.37
N SER A 25 11.71 -15.43 -0.60
CA SER A 25 11.46 -15.21 -2.02
C SER A 25 10.13 -15.81 -2.48
N TYR A 26 9.79 -17.02 -1.99
CA TYR A 26 8.52 -17.65 -2.30
C TYR A 26 7.34 -16.83 -1.78
N ILE A 27 7.41 -16.37 -0.53
CA ILE A 27 6.34 -15.56 0.09
C ILE A 27 6.23 -14.19 -0.62
N SER A 28 7.35 -13.52 -0.91
CA SER A 28 7.34 -12.25 -1.67
C SER A 28 6.61 -12.42 -3.01
N SER A 29 6.92 -13.47 -3.77
CA SER A 29 6.26 -13.73 -5.06
C SER A 29 4.76 -14.01 -4.92
N ARG A 30 4.32 -14.60 -3.80
CA ARG A 30 2.89 -14.83 -3.53
C ARG A 30 2.17 -13.52 -3.20
N ILE A 31 2.79 -12.66 -2.40
CA ILE A 31 2.26 -11.33 -2.11
C ILE A 31 2.18 -10.50 -3.39
N GLU A 32 3.25 -10.50 -4.20
CA GLU A 32 3.27 -9.80 -5.50
C GLU A 32 2.12 -10.24 -6.40
N LYS A 33 1.92 -11.56 -6.53
CA LYS A 33 0.80 -12.09 -7.32
C LYS A 33 -0.55 -11.61 -6.80
N GLN A 34 -0.80 -11.71 -5.49
CA GLN A 34 -2.05 -11.29 -4.87
C GLN A 34 -2.29 -9.78 -5.04
N LEU A 35 -1.25 -8.96 -4.88
CA LEU A 35 -1.33 -7.52 -5.13
C LEU A 35 -1.61 -7.21 -6.60
N ASN A 36 -0.92 -7.90 -7.51
CA ASN A 36 -1.15 -7.73 -8.95
C ASN A 36 -2.57 -8.12 -9.37
N ASP A 37 -3.09 -9.23 -8.86
CA ASP A 37 -4.44 -9.71 -9.19
C ASP A 37 -5.52 -8.76 -8.64
N SER A 38 -5.29 -8.17 -7.46
CA SER A 38 -6.26 -7.31 -6.77
C SER A 38 -6.17 -5.84 -7.17
N LEU A 39 -4.96 -5.29 -7.31
CA LEU A 39 -4.71 -3.86 -7.45
C LEU A 39 -4.18 -3.46 -8.82
N LYS A 40 -3.58 -4.39 -9.56
CA LYS A 40 -3.01 -4.19 -10.91
C LYS A 40 -2.08 -2.96 -11.01
N PRO A 41 -1.07 -2.84 -10.14
CA PRO A 41 -0.10 -1.75 -10.23
C PRO A 41 0.68 -1.84 -11.54
N SER A 42 1.23 -0.72 -12.02
CA SER A 42 2.07 -0.73 -13.22
C SER A 42 3.46 -1.33 -12.97
N ALA A 43 3.97 -1.17 -11.75
CA ALA A 43 5.16 -1.84 -11.24
C ALA A 43 4.99 -2.09 -9.74
N GLN A 44 5.69 -3.08 -9.23
CA GLN A 44 5.67 -3.41 -7.82
C GLN A 44 6.98 -4.04 -7.36
N SER A 45 7.26 -3.88 -6.06
CA SER A 45 8.31 -4.62 -5.37
C SER A 45 7.77 -5.08 -4.02
N VAL A 46 8.10 -6.31 -3.63
CA VAL A 46 7.75 -6.88 -2.34
C VAL A 46 8.98 -7.57 -1.77
N ASN A 47 9.32 -7.22 -0.55
CA ASN A 47 10.41 -7.84 0.19
C ASN A 47 9.88 -8.39 1.50
N VAL A 48 10.25 -9.63 1.80
CA VAL A 48 9.90 -10.31 3.05
C VAL A 48 11.19 -10.74 3.74
N GLU A 49 11.33 -10.40 4.99
CA GLU A 49 12.47 -10.77 5.82
C GLU A 49 11.98 -11.50 7.08
N SER A 50 12.69 -12.56 7.43
CA SER A 50 12.45 -13.27 8.67
C SER A 50 13.75 -13.96 9.13
N GLN A 51 14.09 -13.79 10.39
CA GLN A 51 15.27 -14.40 10.99
C GLN A 51 14.89 -15.10 12.30
N PRO A 52 15.03 -16.43 12.36
CA PRO A 52 15.40 -17.32 11.26
C PRO A 52 14.26 -17.52 10.26
N GLY A 53 14.59 -17.81 8.99
CA GLY A 53 13.62 -17.91 7.88
C GLY A 53 12.53 -18.97 8.10
N PHE A 54 12.76 -20.01 8.89
CA PHE A 54 11.74 -21.02 9.18
C PHE A 54 10.52 -20.50 9.96
N LYS A 55 10.59 -19.30 10.60
CA LYS A 55 9.44 -18.63 11.24
C LYS A 55 8.31 -18.40 10.25
N LEU A 56 8.63 -18.18 8.96
CA LEU A 56 7.65 -18.04 7.90
C LEU A 56 6.74 -19.27 7.75
N LEU A 57 7.20 -20.48 8.12
CA LEU A 57 6.37 -21.69 8.13
C LEU A 57 5.27 -21.63 9.19
N TYR A 58 5.47 -20.85 10.23
CA TYR A 58 4.49 -20.59 11.30
C TYR A 58 3.68 -19.31 11.06
N GLY A 59 3.88 -18.67 9.89
CA GLY A 59 3.21 -17.43 9.54
C GLY A 59 3.83 -16.17 10.14
N GLU A 60 5.04 -16.25 10.71
CA GLU A 60 5.70 -15.09 11.30
C GLU A 60 6.71 -14.46 10.33
N ALA A 61 6.49 -13.20 9.96
CA ALA A 61 7.45 -12.37 9.24
C ALA A 61 7.93 -11.22 10.12
N ASP A 62 9.24 -11.01 10.16
CA ASP A 62 9.81 -9.93 10.96
C ASP A 62 9.60 -8.57 10.26
N HIS A 63 9.71 -8.54 8.93
CA HIS A 63 9.61 -7.31 8.15
C HIS A 63 9.08 -7.61 6.74
N VAL A 64 8.11 -6.83 6.31
CA VAL A 64 7.56 -6.84 4.93
C VAL A 64 7.50 -5.40 4.45
N TYR A 65 8.17 -5.12 3.35
CA TYR A 65 8.21 -3.77 2.79
C TYR A 65 8.24 -3.81 1.27
N GLY A 66 7.80 -2.72 0.66
CA GLY A 66 7.77 -2.63 -0.79
C GLY A 66 7.11 -1.37 -1.32
N SER A 67 6.91 -1.37 -2.63
CA SER A 67 6.28 -0.27 -3.33
C SER A 67 5.36 -0.75 -4.44
N LEU A 68 4.35 0.05 -4.71
CA LEU A 68 3.40 -0.12 -5.82
C LEU A 68 3.36 1.20 -6.62
N ASP A 69 3.50 1.13 -7.92
CA ASP A 69 3.42 2.29 -8.79
C ASP A 69 2.08 2.31 -9.55
N ASN A 70 1.51 3.50 -9.70
CA ASN A 70 0.23 3.74 -10.37
C ASN A 70 -0.88 2.81 -9.87
N VAL A 71 -1.10 2.82 -8.55
CA VAL A 71 -2.07 1.95 -7.90
C VAL A 71 -3.30 2.72 -7.46
N LYS A 72 -4.47 2.15 -7.72
CA LYS A 72 -5.75 2.71 -7.28
C LYS A 72 -6.20 2.05 -5.98
N LEU A 73 -6.23 2.83 -4.90
CA LEU A 73 -6.73 2.41 -3.60
C LEU A 73 -8.05 3.13 -3.30
N GLY A 74 -9.14 2.37 -3.29
CA GLY A 74 -10.48 2.95 -3.20
C GLY A 74 -10.79 3.84 -4.42
N LYS A 75 -10.96 5.14 -4.20
CA LYS A 75 -11.27 6.12 -5.26
C LYS A 75 -10.07 6.96 -5.68
N LEU A 76 -8.95 6.87 -4.97
CA LEU A 76 -7.76 7.69 -5.20
C LEU A 76 -6.69 6.86 -5.92
N ASN A 77 -6.08 7.46 -6.92
CA ASN A 77 -4.93 6.89 -7.60
C ASN A 77 -3.63 7.44 -7.00
N PHE A 78 -2.70 6.54 -6.68
CA PHE A 78 -1.37 6.88 -6.17
C PHE A 78 -0.34 6.66 -7.28
N ALA A 79 0.47 7.67 -7.53
CA ALA A 79 1.62 7.54 -8.44
C ALA A 79 2.64 6.56 -7.86
N THR A 80 2.89 6.65 -6.56
CA THR A 80 3.72 5.69 -5.81
C THR A 80 3.09 5.47 -4.44
N PHE A 81 3.03 4.23 -4.01
CA PHE A 81 2.55 3.82 -2.69
C PHE A 81 3.60 2.88 -2.08
N GLN A 82 4.20 3.31 -0.97
CA GLN A 82 5.19 2.54 -0.24
C GLN A 82 4.59 2.05 1.07
N TYR A 83 5.00 0.86 1.48
CA TYR A 83 4.58 0.27 2.74
C TYR A 83 5.77 -0.40 3.43
N ASP A 84 5.78 -0.29 4.75
CA ASP A 84 6.73 -0.93 5.65
C ASP A 84 5.95 -1.48 6.84
N ALA A 85 6.01 -2.76 7.07
CA ALA A 85 5.31 -3.43 8.16
C ALA A 85 6.26 -4.37 8.88
N ARG A 86 6.15 -4.42 10.21
CA ARG A 86 7.00 -5.22 11.08
C ARG A 86 6.18 -6.08 12.02
N GLN A 87 6.75 -7.22 12.41
CA GLN A 87 6.12 -8.18 13.32
C GLN A 87 4.75 -8.61 12.81
N ILE A 88 4.75 -9.16 11.60
CA ILE A 88 3.53 -9.60 10.92
C ILE A 88 3.27 -11.06 11.27
N LEU A 89 2.04 -11.35 11.67
CA LEU A 89 1.54 -12.71 11.82
C LEU A 89 0.44 -12.95 10.78
N VAL A 90 0.63 -13.98 9.98
CA VAL A 90 -0.38 -14.46 9.02
C VAL A 90 -0.87 -15.83 9.43
N ASN A 91 -2.05 -16.21 8.96
CA ASN A 91 -2.58 -17.53 9.19
C ASN A 91 -1.77 -18.57 8.39
N PRO A 92 -0.99 -19.46 9.04
CA PRO A 92 -0.15 -20.42 8.32
C PRO A 92 -0.98 -21.47 7.57
N ILE A 93 -2.21 -21.75 7.99
CA ILE A 93 -3.09 -22.71 7.32
C ILE A 93 -3.58 -22.12 5.99
N SER A 94 -4.02 -20.85 5.98
CA SER A 94 -4.41 -20.14 4.75
C SER A 94 -3.24 -20.05 3.78
N LEU A 95 -2.06 -19.73 4.29
CA LEU A 95 -0.85 -19.63 3.48
C LEU A 95 -0.47 -20.97 2.81
N LEU A 96 -0.52 -22.07 3.55
CA LEU A 96 -0.09 -23.39 3.06
C LEU A 96 -1.17 -24.12 2.25
N ALA A 97 -2.45 -24.02 2.66
CA ALA A 97 -3.54 -24.76 2.03
C ALA A 97 -4.17 -24.00 0.85
N SER A 98 -4.45 -22.69 1.02
CA SER A 98 -5.14 -21.86 0.02
C SER A 98 -4.19 -20.98 -0.77
N GLN A 99 -2.93 -20.86 -0.34
CA GLN A 99 -1.92 -19.95 -0.91
C GLN A 99 -2.36 -18.47 -0.83
N GLU A 100 -3.20 -18.14 0.14
CA GLU A 100 -3.68 -16.80 0.43
C GLU A 100 -2.97 -16.21 1.64
N ILE A 101 -2.68 -14.92 1.59
CA ILE A 101 -2.08 -14.18 2.70
C ILE A 101 -3.23 -13.61 3.54
N ASP A 102 -3.49 -14.26 4.66
CA ASP A 102 -4.49 -13.84 5.64
C ASP A 102 -3.77 -13.27 6.87
N VAL A 103 -3.78 -11.94 6.99
CA VAL A 103 -3.05 -11.22 8.04
C VAL A 103 -3.84 -11.25 9.34
N VAL A 104 -3.25 -11.84 10.36
CA VAL A 104 -3.84 -11.96 11.71
C VAL A 104 -3.49 -10.72 12.56
N SER A 105 -2.23 -10.29 12.52
CA SER A 105 -1.78 -9.09 13.25
C SER A 105 -0.55 -8.46 12.62
N VAL A 106 -0.39 -7.16 12.89
CA VAL A 106 0.78 -6.36 12.52
C VAL A 106 1.20 -5.56 13.74
N GLY A 107 2.46 -5.65 14.14
CA GLY A 107 2.98 -4.88 15.27
C GLY A 107 3.10 -3.40 14.96
N ASN A 108 3.83 -3.07 13.91
CA ASN A 108 4.00 -1.69 13.43
C ASN A 108 3.84 -1.65 11.92
N ALA A 109 3.18 -0.62 11.42
CA ALA A 109 3.09 -0.37 9.99
C ALA A 109 3.18 1.13 9.70
N SER A 110 3.88 1.47 8.62
CA SER A 110 3.89 2.80 8.02
C SER A 110 3.59 2.71 6.54
N ILE A 111 2.93 3.72 6.04
CA ILE A 111 2.63 3.88 4.62
C ILE A 111 3.02 5.29 4.20
N ASP A 112 3.53 5.41 2.99
CA ASP A 112 3.81 6.67 2.32
C ASP A 112 3.20 6.62 0.91
N GLY A 113 2.49 7.66 0.53
CA GLY A 113 1.78 7.70 -0.74
C GLY A 113 1.92 9.03 -1.45
N THR A 114 2.36 8.98 -2.71
CA THR A 114 2.45 10.16 -3.58
C THR A 114 1.25 10.19 -4.52
N VAL A 115 0.53 11.31 -4.52
CA VAL A 115 -0.60 11.58 -5.41
C VAL A 115 -0.26 12.74 -6.31
N THR A 116 -0.55 12.62 -7.61
CA THR A 116 -0.35 13.73 -8.55
C THR A 116 -1.50 14.74 -8.47
N ASN A 117 -1.24 15.97 -8.92
CA ASN A 117 -2.28 17.01 -9.01
C ASN A 117 -3.48 16.54 -9.85
N SER A 118 -3.22 15.82 -10.95
CA SER A 118 -4.27 15.29 -11.83
C SER A 118 -5.09 14.20 -11.16
N ASP A 119 -4.46 13.29 -10.41
CA ASP A 119 -5.18 12.22 -9.70
C ASP A 119 -6.03 12.78 -8.56
N LEU A 120 -5.50 13.78 -7.85
CA LEU A 120 -6.25 14.47 -6.81
C LEU A 120 -7.43 15.26 -7.40
N ALA A 121 -7.24 15.93 -8.55
CA ALA A 121 -8.31 16.62 -9.26
C ALA A 121 -9.39 15.64 -9.72
N ALA A 122 -9.02 14.50 -10.29
CA ALA A 122 -9.97 13.45 -10.70
C ALA A 122 -10.75 12.90 -9.50
N PHE A 123 -10.07 12.63 -8.38
CA PHE A 123 -10.72 12.21 -7.13
C PHE A 123 -11.74 13.24 -6.64
N LEU A 124 -11.33 14.52 -6.55
CA LEU A 124 -12.20 15.60 -6.07
C LEU A 124 -13.39 15.83 -7.01
N SER A 125 -13.19 15.71 -8.33
CA SER A 125 -14.28 15.78 -9.30
C SER A 125 -15.34 14.70 -9.05
N THR A 126 -14.93 13.49 -8.67
CA THR A 126 -15.89 12.43 -8.33
C THR A 126 -16.64 12.67 -7.02
N GLN A 127 -16.07 13.44 -6.10
CA GLN A 127 -16.70 13.79 -4.81
C GLN A 127 -17.61 15.02 -4.94
N ALA A 128 -17.25 15.97 -5.81
CA ALA A 128 -17.98 17.21 -6.02
C ALA A 128 -19.33 17.03 -6.75
N GLY A 129 -19.54 15.85 -7.35
CA GLY A 129 -20.77 15.55 -8.08
C GLY A 129 -20.88 16.30 -9.42
N SER A 130 -22.11 16.42 -9.93
CA SER A 130 -22.37 17.07 -11.23
C SER A 130 -22.39 18.60 -11.19
N GLU A 131 -22.32 19.20 -10.01
CA GLU A 131 -22.47 20.64 -9.80
C GLU A 131 -21.16 21.41 -10.05
N ILE A 132 -20.00 20.73 -9.87
CA ILE A 132 -18.70 21.31 -10.13
C ILE A 132 -18.01 20.53 -11.26
N LYS A 133 -17.67 21.26 -12.32
CA LYS A 133 -16.95 20.74 -13.50
C LYS A 133 -15.59 21.37 -13.61
N ASP A 134 -14.73 20.77 -14.42
CA ASP A 134 -13.39 21.27 -14.73
C ASP A 134 -12.54 21.52 -13.46
N VAL A 135 -12.62 20.58 -12.50
CA VAL A 135 -11.83 20.67 -11.27
C VAL A 135 -10.36 20.56 -11.62
N ASN A 136 -9.61 21.58 -11.25
CA ASN A 136 -8.15 21.61 -11.35
C ASN A 136 -7.55 21.83 -9.95
N VAL A 137 -6.45 21.12 -9.68
CA VAL A 137 -5.72 21.17 -8.41
C VAL A 137 -4.32 21.65 -8.68
N THR A 138 -3.90 22.65 -7.94
CA THR A 138 -2.51 23.09 -7.90
C THR A 138 -2.01 22.99 -6.47
N ILE A 139 -0.91 22.26 -6.29
CA ILE A 139 -0.25 22.10 -4.99
C ILE A 139 1.05 22.91 -5.04
N ASP A 140 1.19 23.86 -4.12
CA ASP A 140 2.41 24.65 -3.93
C ASP A 140 2.82 24.57 -2.46
N LYS A 141 3.84 23.76 -2.17
CA LYS A 141 4.35 23.44 -0.83
C LYS A 141 3.21 22.95 0.08
N ASP A 142 2.74 23.83 0.98
CA ASP A 142 1.70 23.50 1.98
C ASP A 142 0.32 24.01 1.57
N ASN A 143 0.20 24.67 0.40
CA ASN A 143 -1.06 25.23 -0.07
C ASN A 143 -1.63 24.42 -1.23
N ILE A 144 -2.93 24.17 -1.16
CA ILE A 144 -3.70 23.58 -2.24
C ILE A 144 -4.69 24.61 -2.74
N SER A 145 -4.64 24.87 -4.04
CA SER A 145 -5.62 25.69 -4.74
C SER A 145 -6.48 24.78 -5.60
N LEU A 146 -7.78 24.81 -5.33
CA LEU A 146 -8.81 24.12 -6.08
C LEU A 146 -9.53 25.15 -6.94
N THR A 147 -9.58 24.91 -8.25
CA THR A 147 -10.39 25.72 -9.17
C THR A 147 -11.39 24.85 -9.89
N GLY A 148 -12.57 25.37 -10.18
CA GLY A 148 -13.61 24.62 -10.90
C GLY A 148 -14.70 25.54 -11.41
N GLN A 149 -15.58 25.01 -12.25
CA GLN A 149 -16.78 25.65 -12.75
C GLN A 149 -17.99 25.14 -11.97
N MET A 150 -18.64 25.99 -11.22
CA MET A 150 -19.87 25.65 -10.52
C MET A 150 -21.08 25.93 -11.42
N ASN A 151 -21.95 24.92 -11.57
CA ASN A 151 -23.21 25.03 -12.29
C ASN A 151 -24.33 24.61 -11.33
N VAL A 152 -25.03 25.55 -10.75
CA VAL A 152 -26.18 25.28 -9.88
C VAL A 152 -27.48 25.66 -10.62
N GLY A 153 -28.09 24.64 -11.20
CA GLY A 153 -29.34 24.81 -11.98
C GLY A 153 -29.16 25.71 -13.21
N MET A 154 -30.22 26.42 -13.58
CA MET A 154 -30.19 27.42 -14.66
C MET A 154 -29.75 28.82 -14.21
N VAL A 155 -29.50 29.01 -12.91
CA VAL A 155 -29.44 30.35 -12.30
C VAL A 155 -28.00 30.82 -12.04
N PHE A 156 -27.05 29.88 -11.80
CA PHE A 156 -25.69 30.27 -11.46
C PHE A 156 -24.67 29.47 -12.22
N LYS A 157 -23.82 30.16 -12.96
CA LYS A 157 -22.59 29.65 -13.57
C LYS A 157 -21.45 30.55 -13.18
N GLY A 158 -20.45 30.01 -12.54
CA GLY A 158 -19.29 30.83 -12.11
C GLY A 158 -18.07 29.97 -11.81
N ALA A 159 -16.90 30.60 -11.95
CA ALA A 159 -15.67 30.00 -11.50
C ALA A 159 -15.60 30.02 -9.98
N VAL A 160 -15.20 28.90 -9.39
CA VAL A 160 -14.94 28.78 -7.96
C VAL A 160 -13.45 28.55 -7.76
N LYS A 161 -12.88 29.28 -6.81
CA LYS A 161 -11.51 29.08 -6.34
C LYS A 161 -11.54 28.89 -4.82
N LEU A 162 -10.92 27.80 -4.36
CA LEU A 162 -10.77 27.50 -2.94
C LEU A 162 -9.27 27.28 -2.67
N ASP A 163 -8.71 28.11 -1.81
CA ASP A 163 -7.34 27.93 -1.32
C ASP A 163 -7.39 27.36 0.11
N GLY A 164 -6.54 26.40 0.41
CA GLY A 164 -6.53 25.75 1.71
C GLY A 164 -5.33 24.87 1.94
N ASN A 165 -5.34 24.16 3.05
CA ASN A 165 -4.33 23.17 3.40
C ASN A 165 -4.98 21.79 3.51
N LEU A 166 -4.19 20.74 3.25
CA LEU A 166 -4.58 19.38 3.61
C LEU A 166 -4.04 19.05 5.01
N GLU A 167 -4.90 18.55 5.83
CA GLU A 167 -4.58 18.10 7.18
C GLU A 167 -4.99 16.65 7.35
N LEU A 168 -4.11 15.85 7.97
CA LEU A 168 -4.45 14.49 8.35
C LEU A 168 -5.01 14.50 9.77
N ASN A 169 -6.29 14.20 9.90
CA ASN A 169 -6.95 14.12 11.20
C ASN A 169 -7.71 12.79 11.32
N ASN A 170 -7.38 12.00 12.36
CA ASN A 170 -7.98 10.68 12.61
C ASN A 170 -7.97 9.77 11.38
N ASN A 171 -6.83 9.63 10.71
CA ASN A 171 -6.65 8.87 9.46
C ASN A 171 -7.54 9.32 8.29
N LYS A 172 -8.08 10.53 8.34
CA LYS A 172 -8.85 11.15 7.25
C LYS A 172 -8.12 12.38 6.75
N LEU A 173 -7.98 12.46 5.44
CA LEU A 173 -7.46 13.64 4.78
C LEU A 173 -8.58 14.69 4.72
N LEU A 174 -8.37 15.82 5.38
CA LEU A 174 -9.32 16.93 5.45
C LEU A 174 -8.74 18.13 4.70
N PHE A 175 -9.58 18.78 3.90
CA PHE A 175 -9.26 20.04 3.30
C PHE A 175 -9.75 21.17 4.24
N SER A 176 -8.81 21.97 4.73
CA SER A 176 -9.08 23.15 5.57
C SER A 176 -9.00 24.41 4.71
N PRO A 177 -10.15 25.01 4.30
CA PRO A 177 -10.12 26.22 3.50
C PRO A 177 -9.54 27.40 4.30
N LYS A 178 -8.69 28.19 3.66
CA LYS A 178 -8.26 29.47 4.21
C LYS A 178 -9.46 30.42 4.19
N LYS A 179 -9.72 31.10 5.31
CA LYS A 179 -10.74 32.14 5.35
C LYS A 179 -10.39 33.21 4.33
N PHE A 180 -11.36 33.59 3.51
CA PHE A 180 -11.33 34.73 2.61
C PHE A 180 -11.21 36.03 3.39
#